data_d106d65102f131d19c7f64242babb3e9
#
_entry.id   d106d65102f131d19c7f64242babb3e9
#
_cell.length_a   1.000
_cell.length_b   1.000
_cell.length_c   1.000
_cell.angle_alpha   90.00
_cell.angle_beta   90.00
_cell.angle_gamma   90.00
#
_symmetry.space_group_name_H-M   'P 1'
#
loop_
_entity.id
_entity.type
_entity.pdbx_description
1 polymer ?
#
loop_
_entity_poly.entity_id
_entity_poly.type
_entity_poly.pdbx_seq_one_letter_code
_entity_poly.pdbx_strand_id
1 'polypeptide(L)'
;MNRLTRAALGSTLMLASSLAHAYPLLWQNNSITYLYGTDFQVDPDTQQTVTFEHASGWTKGDLFIFFDSIHYNGGTNSEDQNSSYYGEISPRLSLGKITGQSFAFGPITDVLLAGTYEFGRNDVKNYLLGPAVDLNIPGFDYFQLNTYYRHADEASGGRGVWQITPVWAYTVPVGNSDVLIDGFIDWVVDNDDDNYHANLH
;
A
#
# COMPACT_ATOMS: atom_id res chain seq x y z
N MET A 1 17.82 -6.36 33.89
CA MET A 1 17.92 -5.71 32.55
C MET A 1 19.29 -5.04 32.47
N ASN A 2 20.15 -5.61 31.62
CA ASN A 2 21.54 -5.17 31.51
C ASN A 2 21.65 -3.79 30.85
N ARG A 3 22.63 -2.99 31.28
CA ARG A 3 22.92 -1.64 30.76
C ARG A 3 23.18 -1.63 29.21
N LEU A 4 23.62 -2.73 28.67
CA LEU A 4 23.85 -2.93 27.22
C LEU A 4 22.55 -2.95 26.40
N THR A 5 21.45 -3.47 26.96
CA THR A 5 20.14 -3.51 26.27
C THR A 5 19.52 -2.12 26.14
N ARG A 6 19.79 -1.22 27.12
CA ARG A 6 19.29 0.17 27.07
C ARG A 6 20.06 1.04 26.06
N ALA A 7 21.35 0.77 25.86
CA ALA A 7 22.16 1.49 24.89
C ALA A 7 21.77 1.13 23.44
N ALA A 8 21.44 -0.15 23.17
CA ALA A 8 21.01 -0.60 21.84
C ALA A 8 19.65 -0.02 21.43
N LEU A 9 18.68 0.09 22.36
CA LEU A 9 17.38 0.71 22.07
C LEU A 9 17.50 2.23 21.81
N GLY A 10 18.38 2.91 22.54
CA GLY A 10 18.61 4.35 22.35
C GLY A 10 19.26 4.66 20.99
N SER A 11 20.17 3.80 20.54
CA SER A 11 20.87 3.98 19.25
C SER A 11 19.94 3.73 18.06
N THR A 12 19.00 2.80 18.17
CA THR A 12 18.02 2.50 17.09
C THR A 12 16.99 3.63 16.93
N LEU A 13 16.55 4.25 18.04
CA LEU A 13 15.68 5.42 17.98
C LEU A 13 16.37 6.67 17.40
N MET A 14 17.66 6.87 17.69
CA MET A 14 18.40 8.01 17.12
C MET A 14 18.66 7.87 15.63
N LEU A 15 18.87 6.66 15.11
CA LEU A 15 18.99 6.43 13.66
C LEU A 15 17.68 6.69 12.93
N ALA A 16 16.54 6.30 13.50
CA ALA A 16 15.22 6.57 12.92
C ALA A 16 14.89 8.08 12.87
N SER A 17 15.30 8.84 13.89
CA SER A 17 15.08 10.29 13.95
C SER A 17 15.98 11.07 12.97
N SER A 18 17.18 10.58 12.65
CA SER A 18 18.07 11.24 11.71
C SER A 18 17.66 11.05 10.24
N LEU A 19 16.97 9.97 9.91
CA LEU A 19 16.41 9.75 8.58
C LEU A 19 15.19 10.63 8.30
N ALA A 20 14.39 10.94 9.31
CA ALA A 20 13.20 11.79 9.16
C ALA A 20 13.51 13.26 8.79
N HIS A 21 14.73 13.74 9.03
CA HIS A 21 15.16 15.10 8.65
C HIS A 21 15.80 15.19 7.27
N ALA A 22 16.01 14.06 6.57
CA ALA A 22 16.82 14.04 5.36
C ALA A 22 16.06 14.42 4.08
N TYR A 23 14.73 14.33 4.07
CA TYR A 23 13.93 14.51 2.86
C TYR A 23 12.72 15.41 3.12
N PRO A 24 12.73 16.67 2.63
CA PRO A 24 11.60 17.57 2.80
C PRO A 24 10.32 17.00 2.19
N LEU A 25 9.23 17.11 2.95
CA LEU A 25 7.87 16.86 2.48
C LEU A 25 7.50 17.91 1.43
N LEU A 26 7.03 17.47 0.28
CA LEU A 26 6.61 18.33 -0.83
C LEU A 26 5.08 18.54 -0.81
N TRP A 27 4.33 17.49 -0.55
CA TRP A 27 2.88 17.50 -0.43
C TRP A 27 2.40 16.32 0.41
N GLN A 28 1.20 16.45 0.97
CA GLN A 28 0.49 15.35 1.64
C GLN A 28 -1.01 15.51 1.48
N ASN A 29 -1.70 14.39 1.51
CA ASN A 29 -3.16 14.30 1.53
C ASN A 29 -3.58 13.23 2.53
N ASN A 30 -4.73 13.44 3.18
CA ASN A 30 -5.31 12.47 4.11
C ASN A 30 -6.80 12.39 3.86
N SER A 31 -7.35 11.18 3.96
CA SER A 31 -8.79 10.94 3.88
C SER A 31 -9.27 10.02 4.99
N ILE A 32 -10.55 10.15 5.32
CA ILE A 32 -11.29 9.21 6.15
C ILE A 32 -12.57 8.88 5.41
N THR A 33 -12.75 7.60 5.10
CA THR A 33 -13.91 7.10 4.39
C THR A 33 -14.71 6.16 5.29
N TYR A 34 -16.04 6.28 5.28
CA TYR A 34 -16.93 5.32 5.91
C TYR A 34 -17.70 4.59 4.83
N LEU A 35 -17.66 3.27 4.89
CA LEU A 35 -18.35 2.36 4.00
C LEU A 35 -19.33 1.50 4.78
N TYR A 36 -20.50 1.24 4.17
CA TYR A 36 -21.46 0.28 4.63
C TYR A 36 -21.86 -0.60 3.45
N GLY A 37 -21.73 -1.90 3.61
CA GLY A 37 -22.05 -2.87 2.57
C GLY A 37 -22.83 -4.05 3.09
N THR A 38 -23.63 -4.65 2.21
CA THR A 38 -24.37 -5.89 2.42
C THR A 38 -24.04 -6.87 1.32
N ASP A 39 -24.38 -8.13 1.53
CA ASP A 39 -24.21 -9.22 0.56
C ASP A 39 -22.73 -9.53 0.23
N PHE A 40 -21.82 -9.29 1.19
CA PHE A 40 -20.45 -9.77 1.06
C PHE A 40 -20.40 -11.30 0.95
N GLN A 41 -19.58 -11.82 0.04
CA GLN A 41 -19.47 -13.26 -0.22
C GLN A 41 -18.52 -13.98 0.74
N VAL A 42 -17.68 -13.24 1.42
CA VAL A 42 -16.75 -13.71 2.46
C VAL A 42 -17.02 -12.95 3.74
N ASP A 43 -16.76 -13.56 4.89
CA ASP A 43 -17.10 -13.01 6.21
C ASP A 43 -18.62 -12.80 6.41
N PRO A 44 -19.07 -12.17 7.49
CA PRO A 44 -20.45 -11.77 7.64
C PRO A 44 -20.92 -10.88 6.48
N ASP A 45 -22.10 -11.13 5.98
CA ASP A 45 -22.66 -10.52 4.78
C ASP A 45 -22.90 -9.00 4.89
N THR A 46 -22.95 -8.48 6.11
CA THR A 46 -23.14 -7.05 6.37
C THR A 46 -21.97 -6.49 7.17
N GLN A 47 -21.31 -5.48 6.62
CA GLN A 47 -20.08 -4.90 7.19
C GLN A 47 -20.11 -3.38 7.17
N GLN A 48 -19.40 -2.80 8.12
CA GLN A 48 -19.05 -1.39 8.18
C GLN A 48 -17.53 -1.27 8.20
N THR A 49 -16.98 -0.39 7.36
CA THR A 49 -15.53 -0.13 7.32
C THR A 49 -15.28 1.35 7.48
N VAL A 50 -14.33 1.68 8.33
CA VAL A 50 -13.72 3.01 8.38
C VAL A 50 -12.31 2.87 7.84
N THR A 51 -12.05 3.54 6.72
CA THR A 51 -10.73 3.59 6.07
C THR A 51 -10.07 4.92 6.37
N PHE A 52 -8.82 4.88 6.84
CA PHE A 52 -7.93 6.02 6.87
C PHE A 52 -6.88 5.85 5.79
N GLU A 53 -6.65 6.92 5.00
CA GLU A 53 -5.60 6.94 3.98
C GLU A 53 -4.68 8.14 4.17
N HIS A 54 -3.42 7.95 3.87
CA HIS A 54 -2.40 8.98 3.79
C HIS A 54 -1.57 8.81 2.53
N ALA A 55 -1.44 9.87 1.76
CA ALA A 55 -0.51 9.94 0.63
C ALA A 55 0.41 11.14 0.81
N SER A 56 1.70 10.96 0.55
CA SER A 56 2.68 12.05 0.64
C SER A 56 3.80 11.89 -0.36
N GLY A 57 4.23 13.02 -0.93
CA GLY A 57 5.38 13.11 -1.81
C GLY A 57 6.55 13.80 -1.13
N TRP A 58 7.74 13.25 -1.30
CA TRP A 58 9.00 13.68 -0.71
C TRP A 58 10.03 13.94 -1.79
N THR A 59 11.11 14.63 -1.47
CA THR A 59 12.16 14.96 -2.45
C THR A 59 12.84 13.72 -3.07
N LYS A 60 12.70 12.55 -2.49
CA LYS A 60 13.34 11.31 -2.96
C LYS A 60 12.37 10.16 -3.26
N GLY A 61 11.07 10.38 -3.10
CA GLY A 61 10.07 9.35 -3.31
C GLY A 61 8.70 9.74 -2.80
N ASP A 62 7.88 8.77 -2.53
CA ASP A 62 6.54 8.94 -2.00
C ASP A 62 6.19 7.84 -0.98
N LEU A 63 5.09 8.05 -0.28
CA LEU A 63 4.57 7.14 0.72
C LEU A 63 3.05 7.10 0.60
N PHE A 64 2.49 5.91 0.53
CA PHE A 64 1.08 5.65 0.71
C PHE A 64 0.86 4.78 1.94
N ILE A 65 -0.16 5.08 2.72
CA ILE A 65 -0.59 4.30 3.87
C ILE A 65 -2.10 4.21 3.82
N PHE A 66 -2.67 3.04 4.06
CA PHE A 66 -4.07 2.93 4.42
C PHE A 66 -4.27 1.96 5.58
N PHE A 67 -5.39 2.15 6.26
CA PHE A 67 -5.82 1.32 7.38
C PHE A 67 -7.34 1.20 7.38
N ASP A 68 -7.82 -0.04 7.31
CA ASP A 68 -9.22 -0.39 7.41
C ASP A 68 -9.55 -0.94 8.80
N SER A 69 -10.57 -0.39 9.41
CA SER A 69 -11.22 -0.94 10.59
C SER A 69 -12.59 -1.46 10.20
N ILE A 70 -12.75 -2.77 10.23
CA ILE A 70 -13.95 -3.48 9.74
C ILE A 70 -14.76 -3.95 10.94
N HIS A 71 -16.04 -3.67 10.93
CA HIS A 71 -16.99 -4.17 11.91
C HIS A 71 -18.09 -4.99 11.23
N TYR A 72 -18.31 -6.20 11.72
CA TYR A 72 -19.31 -7.11 11.22
C TYR A 72 -20.64 -6.91 11.93
N ASN A 73 -21.72 -6.73 11.16
CA ASN A 73 -23.07 -6.52 11.69
C ASN A 73 -23.86 -7.82 11.69
N GLY A 74 -24.30 -8.22 12.88
CA GLY A 74 -25.21 -9.38 13.00
C GLY A 74 -24.55 -10.75 12.95
N GLY A 75 -23.22 -10.83 12.97
CA GLY A 75 -22.48 -12.09 12.93
C GLY A 75 -21.02 -11.95 13.33
N THR A 76 -20.33 -13.06 13.28
CA THR A 76 -18.87 -13.16 13.43
C THR A 76 -18.27 -13.79 12.17
N ASN A 77 -17.01 -13.56 11.90
CA ASN A 77 -16.27 -14.28 10.85
C ASN A 77 -16.04 -15.75 11.25
N SER A 78 -15.37 -16.51 10.41
CA SER A 78 -15.04 -17.92 10.63
C SER A 78 -14.21 -18.19 11.90
N GLU A 79 -13.69 -17.15 12.55
CA GLU A 79 -12.88 -17.22 13.78
C GLU A 79 -13.61 -16.64 15.01
N ASP A 80 -14.95 -16.56 14.98
CA ASP A 80 -15.79 -16.00 16.04
C ASP A 80 -15.46 -14.52 16.41
N GLN A 81 -14.97 -13.75 15.44
CA GLN A 81 -14.64 -12.34 15.64
C GLN A 81 -15.72 -11.46 15.02
N ASN A 82 -16.10 -10.40 15.72
CA ASN A 82 -17.08 -9.40 15.27
C ASN A 82 -16.45 -8.21 14.56
N SER A 83 -15.12 -8.21 14.39
CA SER A 83 -14.37 -7.13 13.74
C SER A 83 -13.07 -7.65 13.15
N SER A 84 -12.55 -6.93 12.16
CA SER A 84 -11.22 -7.16 11.59
C SER A 84 -10.52 -5.82 11.36
N TYR A 85 -9.26 -5.87 10.98
CA TYR A 85 -8.52 -4.73 10.47
C TYR A 85 -7.49 -5.21 9.45
N TYR A 86 -7.18 -4.33 8.51
CA TYR A 86 -6.12 -4.52 7.53
C TYR A 86 -5.48 -3.17 7.23
N GLY A 87 -4.21 -3.17 6.86
CA GLY A 87 -3.54 -1.95 6.45
C GLY A 87 -2.23 -2.21 5.75
N GLU A 88 -1.76 -1.17 5.07
CA GLU A 88 -0.50 -1.19 4.32
C GLU A 88 0.30 0.09 4.56
N ILE A 89 1.61 -0.06 4.52
CA ILE A 89 2.59 1.02 4.48
C ILE A 89 3.46 0.80 3.25
N SER A 90 3.35 1.68 2.26
CA SER A 90 3.88 1.49 0.91
C SER A 90 4.80 2.64 0.48
N PRO A 91 6.06 2.69 0.95
CA PRO A 91 7.06 3.65 0.50
C PRO A 91 7.59 3.31 -0.89
N ARG A 92 7.86 4.35 -1.71
CA ARG A 92 8.59 4.23 -2.97
C ARG A 92 9.75 5.22 -3.04
N LEU A 93 10.90 4.78 -3.51
CA LEU A 93 12.13 5.56 -3.62
C LEU A 93 12.51 5.77 -5.10
N SER A 94 12.54 7.01 -5.56
CA SER A 94 12.93 7.36 -6.93
C SER A 94 14.43 7.23 -7.12
N LEU A 95 14.85 6.39 -8.05
CA LEU A 95 16.26 6.23 -8.41
C LEU A 95 16.79 7.50 -9.07
N GLY A 96 15.98 8.16 -9.89
CA GLY A 96 16.33 9.41 -10.55
C GLY A 96 16.62 10.53 -9.56
N LYS A 97 15.69 10.75 -8.62
CA LYS A 97 15.82 11.80 -7.60
C LYS A 97 16.94 11.53 -6.59
N ILE A 98 17.29 10.25 -6.35
CA ILE A 98 18.38 9.87 -5.44
C ILE A 98 19.74 10.07 -6.12
N THR A 99 19.87 9.62 -7.36
CA THR A 99 21.14 9.63 -8.09
C THR A 99 21.41 10.95 -8.83
N GLY A 100 20.38 11.76 -9.06
CA GLY A 100 20.44 12.96 -9.90
C GLY A 100 20.50 12.66 -11.41
N GLN A 101 20.22 11.41 -11.81
CA GLN A 101 20.18 10.97 -13.21
C GLN A 101 18.76 10.77 -13.69
N SER A 102 18.48 10.97 -14.97
CA SER A 102 17.18 10.65 -15.54
C SER A 102 17.14 9.21 -16.02
N PHE A 103 16.12 8.47 -15.61
CA PHE A 103 15.80 7.13 -16.10
C PHE A 103 14.52 7.14 -16.96
N ALA A 104 14.04 8.32 -17.37
CA ALA A 104 12.88 8.47 -18.23
C ALA A 104 13.16 7.87 -19.63
N PHE A 105 12.23 7.06 -20.13
CA PHE A 105 12.29 6.45 -21.45
C PHE A 105 10.90 6.12 -21.98
N GLY A 106 10.54 6.60 -23.16
CA GLY A 106 9.20 6.41 -23.73
C GLY A 106 8.11 6.94 -22.80
N PRO A 107 7.13 6.14 -22.38
CA PRO A 107 6.11 6.54 -21.44
C PRO A 107 6.61 6.54 -19.97
N ILE A 108 7.75 5.95 -19.68
CA ILE A 108 8.30 5.90 -18.32
C ILE A 108 8.84 7.27 -17.95
N THR A 109 8.33 7.86 -16.85
CA THR A 109 8.75 9.16 -16.34
C THR A 109 9.67 9.04 -15.14
N ASP A 110 9.57 7.97 -14.36
CA ASP A 110 10.46 7.68 -13.22
C ASP A 110 10.62 6.17 -13.04
N VAL A 111 11.74 5.75 -12.50
CA VAL A 111 12.03 4.38 -12.08
C VAL A 111 12.27 4.39 -10.58
N LEU A 112 11.57 3.53 -9.85
CA LEU A 112 11.56 3.52 -8.40
C LEU A 112 11.87 2.12 -7.84
N LEU A 113 12.29 2.09 -6.60
CA LEU A 113 12.23 0.92 -5.75
C LEU A 113 11.00 1.08 -4.84
N ALA A 114 10.05 0.16 -4.96
CA ALA A 114 8.84 0.15 -4.16
C ALA A 114 8.88 -0.96 -3.11
N GLY A 115 8.36 -0.67 -1.94
CA GLY A 115 8.15 -1.65 -0.88
C GLY A 115 6.76 -1.50 -0.29
N THR A 116 6.21 -2.60 0.23
CA THR A 116 4.96 -2.58 0.99
C THR A 116 5.08 -3.51 2.20
N TYR A 117 4.60 -3.04 3.32
CA TYR A 117 4.36 -3.84 4.51
C TYR A 117 2.86 -3.93 4.72
N GLU A 118 2.32 -5.14 4.58
CA GLU A 118 0.93 -5.45 4.88
C GLU A 118 0.83 -6.00 6.30
N PHE A 119 -0.19 -5.57 7.01
CA PHE A 119 -0.50 -6.04 8.35
C PHE A 119 -2.02 -6.14 8.55
N GLY A 120 -2.45 -7.09 9.34
CA GLY A 120 -3.87 -7.30 9.56
C GLY A 120 -4.14 -8.21 10.74
N ARG A 121 -5.42 -8.49 10.93
CA ARG A 121 -5.86 -9.45 11.94
C ARG A 121 -5.37 -10.86 11.58
N ASN A 122 -5.27 -11.73 12.60
CA ASN A 122 -4.82 -13.12 12.43
C ASN A 122 -3.36 -13.23 11.96
N ASP A 123 -2.52 -12.32 12.46
CA ASP A 123 -1.08 -12.29 12.19
C ASP A 123 -0.71 -12.09 10.70
N VAL A 124 -1.61 -11.48 9.90
CA VAL A 124 -1.24 -11.08 8.53
C VAL A 124 -0.03 -10.16 8.58
N LYS A 125 1.08 -10.61 8.00
CA LYS A 125 2.35 -9.90 7.91
C LYS A 125 3.04 -10.28 6.62
N ASN A 126 2.97 -9.40 5.63
CA ASN A 126 3.65 -9.63 4.35
C ASN A 126 4.61 -8.48 4.06
N TYR A 127 5.70 -8.81 3.43
CA TYR A 127 6.71 -7.86 2.98
C TYR A 127 6.86 -7.95 1.47
N LEU A 128 6.65 -6.86 0.79
CA LEU A 128 6.73 -6.76 -0.66
C LEU A 128 7.88 -5.82 -1.01
N LEU A 129 8.68 -6.19 -1.99
CA LEU A 129 9.77 -5.34 -2.48
C LEU A 129 9.98 -5.59 -3.97
N GLY A 130 10.18 -4.53 -4.74
CA GLY A 130 10.48 -4.68 -6.14
C GLY A 130 10.59 -3.39 -6.93
N PRO A 131 10.85 -3.48 -8.24
CA PRO A 131 10.91 -2.33 -9.12
C PRO A 131 9.52 -1.75 -9.40
N ALA A 132 9.49 -0.44 -9.58
CA ALA A 132 8.29 0.29 -9.97
C ALA A 132 8.62 1.33 -11.02
N VAL A 133 7.61 1.73 -11.80
CA VAL A 133 7.70 2.82 -12.76
C VAL A 133 6.48 3.72 -12.66
N ASP A 134 6.72 5.02 -12.82
CA ASP A 134 5.68 5.99 -13.09
C ASP A 134 5.56 6.16 -14.60
N LEU A 135 4.32 6.18 -15.10
CA LEU A 135 4.03 6.22 -16.52
C LEU A 135 3.20 7.46 -16.88
N ASN A 136 3.60 8.13 -17.94
CA ASN A 136 2.76 9.15 -18.59
C ASN A 136 1.83 8.47 -19.59
N ILE A 137 0.61 8.15 -19.15
CA ILE A 137 -0.44 7.56 -19.99
C ILE A 137 -1.47 8.65 -20.31
N PRO A 138 -1.71 8.96 -21.59
CA PRO A 138 -2.69 9.98 -21.97
C PRO A 138 -4.08 9.72 -21.37
N GLY A 139 -4.64 10.74 -20.73
CA GLY A 139 -5.94 10.70 -20.07
C GLY A 139 -5.90 10.39 -18.59
N PHE A 140 -4.84 9.82 -18.05
CA PHE A 140 -4.68 9.62 -16.63
C PHE A 140 -3.98 10.83 -15.97
N ASP A 141 -4.40 11.16 -14.76
CA ASP A 141 -3.71 12.16 -13.92
C ASP A 141 -2.38 11.62 -13.43
N TYR A 142 -2.36 10.34 -13.08
CA TYR A 142 -1.16 9.52 -12.88
C TYR A 142 -1.44 8.05 -13.18
N PHE A 143 -0.39 7.33 -13.54
CA PHE A 143 -0.40 5.90 -13.65
C PHE A 143 0.94 5.33 -13.16
N GLN A 144 0.87 4.40 -12.23
CA GLN A 144 2.02 3.75 -11.62
C GLN A 144 1.91 2.24 -11.83
N LEU A 145 3.03 1.59 -12.06
CA LEU A 145 3.10 0.14 -12.12
C LEU A 145 4.16 -0.34 -11.14
N ASN A 146 3.72 -0.96 -10.06
CA ASN A 146 4.60 -1.57 -9.09
C ASN A 146 4.65 -3.07 -9.32
N THR A 147 5.84 -3.66 -9.26
CA THR A 147 6.04 -5.10 -9.37
C THR A 147 6.77 -5.56 -8.13
N TYR A 148 6.19 -6.48 -7.40
CA TYR A 148 6.71 -6.92 -6.11
C TYR A 148 7.05 -8.39 -6.11
N TYR A 149 8.14 -8.73 -5.46
CA TYR A 149 8.32 -10.05 -4.88
C TYR A 149 7.72 -10.01 -3.48
N ARG A 150 6.63 -10.76 -3.30
CA ARG A 150 5.86 -10.82 -2.06
C ARG A 150 6.38 -11.97 -1.21
N HIS A 151 6.91 -11.65 -0.04
CA HIS A 151 7.26 -12.62 0.99
C HIS A 151 6.15 -12.64 2.03
N ALA A 152 5.38 -13.73 2.04
CA ALA A 152 4.38 -13.99 3.05
C ALA A 152 5.05 -14.67 4.26
N ASP A 153 4.50 -14.44 5.45
CA ASP A 153 4.90 -15.22 6.61
C ASP A 153 4.43 -16.68 6.50
N GLU A 154 4.88 -17.55 7.42
CA GLU A 154 4.54 -18.97 7.41
C GLU A 154 3.03 -19.23 7.52
N ALA A 155 2.26 -18.33 8.18
CA ALA A 155 0.82 -18.41 8.31
C ALA A 155 0.08 -18.18 6.97
N SER A 156 0.72 -17.46 6.05
CA SER A 156 0.20 -17.20 4.68
C SER A 156 0.78 -18.17 3.63
N GLY A 157 1.37 -19.31 4.05
CA GLY A 157 1.89 -20.33 3.16
C GLY A 157 3.37 -20.22 2.82
N GLY A 158 4.11 -19.23 3.31
CA GLY A 158 5.58 -19.17 3.34
C GLY A 158 6.30 -19.09 1.99
N ARG A 159 5.61 -19.10 0.86
CA ARG A 159 6.21 -19.00 -0.48
C ARG A 159 6.25 -17.54 -0.96
N GLY A 160 7.39 -17.18 -1.55
CA GLY A 160 7.47 -15.93 -2.29
C GLY A 160 6.73 -16.03 -3.62
N VAL A 161 5.86 -15.07 -3.89
CA VAL A 161 5.11 -14.95 -5.14
C VAL A 161 5.32 -13.57 -5.75
N TRP A 162 5.08 -13.45 -7.07
CA TRP A 162 5.10 -12.14 -7.73
C TRP A 162 3.73 -11.50 -7.65
N GLN A 163 3.72 -10.18 -7.45
CA GLN A 163 2.53 -9.34 -7.49
C GLN A 163 2.77 -8.16 -8.41
N ILE A 164 1.77 -7.83 -9.21
CA ILE A 164 1.76 -6.65 -10.08
C ILE A 164 0.64 -5.74 -9.58
N THR A 165 0.98 -4.49 -9.25
CA THR A 165 0.04 -3.52 -8.70
C THR A 165 0.03 -2.26 -9.58
N PRO A 166 -0.85 -2.17 -10.58
CA PRO A 166 -1.18 -0.91 -11.23
C PRO A 166 -1.96 -0.01 -10.27
N VAL A 167 -1.60 1.28 -10.26
CA VAL A 167 -2.25 2.34 -9.46
C VAL A 167 -2.55 3.49 -10.41
N TRP A 168 -3.74 4.06 -10.34
CA TRP A 168 -4.15 5.11 -11.28
C TRP A 168 -5.03 6.18 -10.64
N ALA A 169 -5.10 7.32 -11.30
CA ALA A 169 -6.15 8.30 -11.14
C ALA A 169 -6.55 8.85 -12.50
N TYR A 170 -7.82 9.07 -12.68
CA TYR A 170 -8.41 9.63 -13.88
C TYR A 170 -9.56 10.58 -13.52
N THR A 171 -9.46 11.83 -13.94
CA THR A 171 -10.48 12.86 -13.67
C THR A 171 -11.37 13.05 -14.90
N VAL A 172 -12.68 12.91 -14.70
CA VAL A 172 -13.70 13.14 -15.73
C VAL A 172 -14.45 14.43 -15.41
N PRO A 173 -14.40 15.45 -16.28
CA PRO A 173 -15.21 16.65 -16.10
C PRO A 173 -16.70 16.32 -16.35
N VAL A 174 -17.57 16.69 -15.40
CA VAL A 174 -19.03 16.49 -15.48
C VAL A 174 -19.75 17.79 -15.15
N GLY A 175 -20.16 18.54 -16.17
CA GLY A 175 -20.82 19.83 -16.00
C GLY A 175 -19.89 20.87 -15.36
N ASN A 176 -20.24 21.35 -14.16
CA ASN A 176 -19.43 22.30 -13.38
C ASN A 176 -18.60 21.62 -12.26
N SER A 177 -18.48 20.31 -12.32
CA SER A 177 -17.77 19.50 -11.32
C SER A 177 -16.88 18.48 -12.02
N ASP A 178 -15.98 17.88 -11.26
CA ASP A 178 -15.13 16.78 -11.69
C ASP A 178 -15.47 15.51 -10.91
N VAL A 179 -15.37 14.38 -11.59
CA VAL A 179 -15.44 13.05 -10.97
C VAL A 179 -14.05 12.43 -11.04
N LEU A 180 -13.46 12.18 -9.88
CA LEU A 180 -12.21 11.45 -9.77
C LEU A 180 -12.51 9.95 -9.72
N ILE A 181 -11.81 9.17 -10.52
CA ILE A 181 -11.81 7.71 -10.52
C ILE A 181 -10.38 7.27 -10.27
N ASP A 182 -10.11 6.81 -9.08
CA ASP A 182 -8.79 6.36 -8.67
C ASP A 182 -8.86 5.00 -7.98
N GLY A 183 -7.72 4.36 -7.84
CA GLY A 183 -7.62 3.07 -7.20
C GLY A 183 -6.37 2.30 -7.59
N PHE A 184 -6.32 1.04 -7.13
CA PHE A 184 -5.27 0.09 -7.47
C PHE A 184 -5.83 -1.33 -7.55
N ILE A 185 -5.06 -2.20 -8.20
CA ILE A 185 -5.35 -3.65 -8.23
C ILE A 185 -4.09 -4.36 -7.76
N ASP A 186 -4.24 -5.22 -6.75
CA ASP A 186 -3.22 -6.18 -6.37
C ASP A 186 -3.46 -7.49 -7.10
N TRP A 187 -2.61 -7.76 -8.07
CA TRP A 187 -2.67 -8.96 -8.89
C TRP A 187 -1.50 -9.87 -8.55
N VAL A 188 -1.78 -10.90 -7.76
CA VAL A 188 -0.81 -11.94 -7.43
C VAL A 188 -0.69 -12.88 -8.62
N VAL A 189 0.52 -13.00 -9.17
CA VAL A 189 0.86 -13.85 -10.31
C VAL A 189 1.82 -14.93 -9.87
N ASP A 190 1.91 -16.03 -10.63
CA ASP A 190 2.81 -17.17 -10.33
C ASP A 190 2.51 -17.81 -8.96
N ASN A 191 1.23 -18.08 -8.74
CA ASN A 191 0.75 -18.79 -7.57
C ASN A 191 0.51 -20.26 -7.92
N ASP A 192 1.38 -21.16 -7.44
CA ASP A 192 1.30 -22.63 -7.68
C ASP A 192 0.06 -23.29 -7.03
N ASP A 193 -0.55 -22.61 -6.07
CA ASP A 193 -1.77 -23.08 -5.43
C ASP A 193 -2.97 -22.38 -6.07
N ASP A 194 -3.74 -22.97 -6.90
CA ASP A 194 -4.98 -22.58 -7.61
C ASP A 194 -5.80 -21.38 -7.07
N ASN A 195 -5.25 -20.60 -6.16
CA ASN A 195 -5.82 -19.41 -5.53
C ASN A 195 -5.32 -18.16 -6.26
N TYR A 196 -5.99 -17.86 -7.35
CA TYR A 196 -5.82 -16.61 -8.05
C TYR A 196 -6.41 -15.47 -7.22
N HIS A 197 -5.59 -14.53 -6.79
CA HIS A 197 -6.07 -13.36 -6.06
C HIS A 197 -5.85 -12.10 -6.89
N ALA A 198 -6.94 -11.42 -7.23
CA ALA A 198 -6.92 -10.04 -7.68
C ALA A 198 -7.85 -9.25 -6.76
N ASN A 199 -7.32 -8.29 -6.03
CA ASN A 199 -8.09 -7.38 -5.20
C ASN A 199 -8.12 -6.01 -5.87
N LEU A 200 -9.31 -5.49 -6.11
CA LEU A 200 -9.54 -4.13 -6.60
C LEU A 200 -9.91 -3.25 -5.41
N HIS A 201 -9.19 -2.17 -5.24
CA HIS A 201 -9.41 -1.14 -4.25
C HIS A 201 -9.72 0.20 -4.89
#